data_fb172bfa0f892a3e92c009590abb4cf9
#
_entry.id   fb172bfa0f892a3e92c009590abb4cf9
#
_cell.length_a   1.000
_cell.length_b   1.000
_cell.length_c   1.000
_cell.angle_alpha   90.00
_cell.angle_beta   90.00
_cell.angle_gamma   90.00
#
_symmetry.space_group_name_H-M   'P 1'
#
loop_
_entity.id
_entity.type
_entity.pdbx_description
1 polymer ?
#
loop_
_entity_poly.entity_id
_entity_poly.type
_entity_poly.pdbx_seq_one_letter_code
_entity_poly.pdbx_strand_id
1 'polypeptide(L)'
;MTTAAPRPTQALAGRHLVFLNWRDSVHPQAGGAELFCHSIAERFAAAGVRVTLLTSRPPGAAAHSMVDGVAVRRGGGTFGVYPSVLARLARMAHSDDGVDAVVDCQNGIPFFSPLVLPARIPVVQVLHHVHQKQFPLYFPGPVARVGQLLEAPGSRWVYRRRPVAVVSPSTRDEARGVLALPGARFLVPNGVTVPGGVTGADGADGADGADGVTRADGVTGADSLTGPEHADDLARRAAGPTIVCVGRLVPHKRLHLLIEALPALLRTHPDLSVHIVGDGPDRARLADLAARLMITQGDGASDATLRWHGFAPAEVRDAVLASAWLTVNPSHGEGWGLSVLEANGLGVPAVAFRVPGLRDSVRDGVTGWLVDEPARLGETISAALTRLADPAQARTVRAAARAWADGFSWDTSADLLAGIIASELDRLGNARSAAPAGPGEPPTRTRGRRLTGGPRPAHRAPGIGHRPARDRRRPDDQLTLVEFDLAASADLPVLRRTDLLFELTPRSEPGSDTATGTATETATDDGRTRRFAALFYGADNTGARTALARRGLRPASRPRPATGEDLLVAAAHPYTRD
;
A
#
# COMPACT_ATOMS: atom_id res chain seq x y z
N MET A 1 17.27 -8.12 -30.61
CA MET A 1 17.20 -7.32 -29.36
C MET A 1 15.75 -6.91 -29.18
N THR A 2 15.00 -7.65 -28.41
CA THR A 2 13.61 -7.32 -28.08
C THR A 2 13.67 -6.22 -27.01
N THR A 3 13.30 -4.99 -27.38
CA THR A 3 13.22 -3.91 -26.39
C THR A 3 12.14 -4.26 -25.38
N ALA A 4 12.52 -4.37 -24.11
CA ALA A 4 11.56 -4.54 -23.02
C ALA A 4 10.46 -3.47 -23.11
N ALA A 5 9.23 -3.84 -22.80
CA ALA A 5 8.12 -2.87 -22.79
C ALA A 5 8.42 -1.81 -21.71
N PRO A 6 8.22 -0.51 -22.02
CA PRO A 6 8.53 0.54 -21.06
C PRO A 6 7.68 0.34 -19.78
N ARG A 7 8.28 0.58 -18.61
CA ARG A 7 7.59 0.51 -17.32
C ARG A 7 6.37 1.46 -17.32
N PRO A 8 5.28 1.13 -16.60
CA PRO A 8 4.09 1.99 -16.53
C PRO A 8 4.38 3.43 -16.12
N THR A 9 5.35 3.66 -15.23
CA THR A 9 5.82 5.00 -14.84
C THR A 9 6.39 5.77 -16.03
N GLN A 10 7.20 5.12 -16.88
CA GLN A 10 7.78 5.74 -18.08
C GLN A 10 6.72 6.12 -19.14
N ALA A 11 5.59 5.41 -19.16
CA ALA A 11 4.47 5.75 -20.06
C ALA A 11 3.81 7.10 -19.71
N LEU A 12 4.10 7.67 -18.54
CA LEU A 12 3.62 8.97 -18.08
C LEU A 12 4.67 10.09 -18.27
N ALA A 13 5.86 9.80 -18.81
CA ALA A 13 6.92 10.79 -19.03
C ALA A 13 6.40 12.02 -19.80
N GLY A 14 6.86 13.20 -19.41
CA GLY A 14 6.42 14.49 -19.97
C GLY A 14 5.04 14.97 -19.48
N ARG A 15 4.26 14.15 -18.76
CA ARG A 15 3.00 14.56 -18.15
C ARG A 15 3.22 15.38 -16.89
N HIS A 16 2.23 16.21 -16.54
CA HIS A 16 2.19 16.93 -15.27
C HIS A 16 1.19 16.30 -14.31
N LEU A 17 1.68 15.66 -13.26
CA LEU A 17 0.88 15.07 -12.19
C LEU A 17 0.89 15.96 -10.95
N VAL A 18 -0.28 16.16 -10.35
CA VAL A 18 -0.42 16.90 -9.09
C VAL A 18 -0.87 15.96 -7.99
N PHE A 19 -0.04 15.82 -6.97
CA PHE A 19 -0.34 15.09 -5.74
C PHE A 19 -0.91 16.04 -4.70
N LEU A 20 -1.98 15.61 -4.03
CA LEU A 20 -2.57 16.31 -2.91
C LEU A 20 -2.39 15.46 -1.68
N ASN A 21 -1.71 15.98 -0.66
CA ASN A 21 -1.61 15.30 0.63
C ASN A 21 -1.68 16.32 1.76
N TRP A 22 -2.24 15.93 2.90
CA TRP A 22 -2.43 16.84 4.03
C TRP A 22 -1.09 17.36 4.56
N ARG A 23 -0.07 16.52 4.59
CA ARG A 23 1.29 16.82 5.07
C ARG A 23 2.32 16.33 4.06
N ASP A 24 3.55 16.76 4.23
CA ASP A 24 4.72 16.20 3.54
C ASP A 24 5.75 15.66 4.54
N SER A 25 6.90 15.20 4.03
CA SER A 25 7.95 14.56 4.83
C SER A 25 8.58 15.47 5.89
N VAL A 26 8.55 16.79 5.71
CA VAL A 26 9.12 17.75 6.70
C VAL A 26 8.15 18.11 7.82
N HIS A 27 6.89 17.63 7.76
CA HIS A 27 5.92 17.90 8.80
C HIS A 27 6.24 17.09 10.06
N PRO A 28 6.24 17.70 11.29
CA PRO A 28 6.58 16.99 12.52
C PRO A 28 5.72 15.74 12.84
N GLN A 29 4.54 15.66 12.24
CA GLN A 29 3.64 14.53 12.39
C GLN A 29 3.56 13.66 11.11
N ALA A 30 4.58 13.70 10.25
CA ALA A 30 4.64 12.84 9.08
C ALA A 30 4.61 11.35 9.49
N GLY A 31 4.08 10.51 8.60
CA GLY A 31 3.94 9.08 8.82
C GLY A 31 3.86 8.30 7.51
N GLY A 32 3.23 7.12 7.54
CA GLY A 32 3.20 6.22 6.39
C GLY A 32 2.50 6.77 5.13
N ALA A 33 1.49 7.62 5.28
CA ALA A 33 0.81 8.25 4.15
C ALA A 33 1.69 9.31 3.45
N GLU A 34 2.45 10.07 4.23
CA GLU A 34 3.40 11.05 3.73
C GLU A 34 4.57 10.36 3.02
N LEU A 35 5.08 9.27 3.62
CA LEU A 35 6.12 8.44 3.01
C LEU A 35 5.64 7.83 1.68
N PHE A 36 4.44 7.25 1.64
CA PHE A 36 3.85 6.73 0.40
C PHE A 36 3.79 7.82 -0.70
N CYS A 37 3.24 8.98 -0.35
CA CYS A 37 3.08 10.07 -1.30
C CYS A 37 4.43 10.53 -1.88
N HIS A 38 5.44 10.70 -1.02
CA HIS A 38 6.77 11.14 -1.41
C HIS A 38 7.49 10.09 -2.25
N SER A 39 7.55 8.83 -1.77
CA SER A 39 8.27 7.75 -2.45
C SER A 39 7.73 7.42 -3.84
N ILE A 40 6.42 7.57 -4.06
CA ILE A 40 5.84 7.42 -5.39
C ILE A 40 6.07 8.65 -6.26
N ALA A 41 5.94 9.86 -5.70
CA ALA A 41 6.16 11.12 -6.41
C ALA A 41 7.60 11.23 -6.94
N GLU A 42 8.59 10.85 -6.13
CA GLU A 42 10.01 10.76 -6.48
C GLU A 42 10.24 9.84 -7.69
N ARG A 43 9.68 8.64 -7.66
CA ARG A 43 9.81 7.67 -8.76
C ARG A 43 9.17 8.15 -10.06
N PHE A 44 8.06 8.85 -9.96
CA PHE A 44 7.46 9.49 -11.11
C PHE A 44 8.37 10.62 -11.65
N ALA A 45 8.96 11.42 -10.77
CA ALA A 45 9.90 12.46 -11.18
C ALA A 45 11.15 11.85 -11.86
N ALA A 46 11.71 10.79 -11.30
CA ALA A 46 12.83 10.05 -11.88
C ALA A 46 12.49 9.43 -13.25
N ALA A 47 11.22 9.06 -13.48
CA ALA A 47 10.73 8.58 -14.78
C ALA A 47 10.42 9.71 -15.79
N GLY A 48 10.78 10.97 -15.51
CA GLY A 48 10.56 12.12 -16.40
C GLY A 48 9.15 12.71 -16.34
N VAL A 49 8.38 12.41 -15.29
CA VAL A 49 7.07 13.02 -15.04
C VAL A 49 7.28 14.33 -14.26
N ARG A 50 6.65 15.41 -14.68
CA ARG A 50 6.62 16.63 -13.88
C ARG A 50 5.66 16.45 -12.70
N VAL A 51 6.18 16.46 -11.48
CA VAL A 51 5.37 16.21 -10.27
C VAL A 51 5.31 17.47 -9.40
N THR A 52 4.09 17.85 -9.00
CA THR A 52 3.84 18.90 -8.01
C THR A 52 3.08 18.31 -6.82
N LEU A 53 3.62 18.44 -5.60
CA LEU A 53 2.94 18.11 -4.36
C LEU A 53 2.35 19.39 -3.73
N LEU A 54 1.03 19.42 -3.54
CA LEU A 54 0.31 20.46 -2.82
C LEU A 54 -0.03 19.97 -1.41
N THR A 55 0.40 20.73 -0.37
CA THR A 55 0.31 20.29 1.01
C THR A 55 0.18 21.44 2.00
N SER A 56 -0.03 21.14 3.29
CA SER A 56 -0.05 22.14 4.36
C SER A 56 1.35 22.71 4.62
N ARG A 57 1.40 23.90 5.20
CA ARG A 57 2.64 24.56 5.60
C ARG A 57 2.79 24.52 7.12
N PRO A 58 3.66 23.67 7.69
CA PRO A 58 3.99 23.75 9.10
C PRO A 58 4.78 25.01 9.43
N PRO A 59 4.76 25.48 10.68
CA PRO A 59 5.56 26.64 11.12
C PRO A 59 7.04 26.45 10.78
N GLY A 60 7.68 27.49 10.27
CA GLY A 60 9.10 27.47 9.90
C GLY A 60 9.41 26.84 8.55
N ALA A 61 8.51 26.09 7.93
CA ALA A 61 8.78 25.48 6.63
C ALA A 61 8.70 26.49 5.47
N ALA A 62 9.55 26.30 4.46
CA ALA A 62 9.50 27.09 3.22
C ALA A 62 8.18 26.85 2.46
N ALA A 63 7.63 27.91 1.84
CA ALA A 63 6.41 27.79 1.05
C ALA A 63 6.60 26.95 -0.23
N HIS A 64 7.80 26.93 -0.77
CA HIS A 64 8.19 26.18 -1.97
C HIS A 64 9.52 25.50 -1.72
N SER A 65 9.68 24.29 -2.20
CA SER A 65 10.95 23.55 -2.24
C SER A 65 10.93 22.55 -3.38
N MET A 66 12.12 22.14 -3.81
CA MET A 66 12.30 20.93 -4.62
C MET A 66 12.86 19.85 -3.69
N VAL A 67 12.27 18.68 -3.72
CA VAL A 67 12.71 17.51 -2.93
C VAL A 67 12.66 16.32 -3.87
N ASP A 68 13.79 15.70 -4.15
CA ASP A 68 13.92 14.51 -5.02
C ASP A 68 13.16 14.64 -6.36
N GLY A 69 13.37 15.78 -7.04
CA GLY A 69 12.72 16.08 -8.32
C GLY A 69 11.23 16.48 -8.23
N VAL A 70 10.66 16.52 -7.01
CA VAL A 70 9.25 16.89 -6.76
C VAL A 70 9.14 18.34 -6.34
N ALA A 71 8.30 19.13 -7.05
CA ALA A 71 8.00 20.51 -6.70
C ALA A 71 6.98 20.56 -5.54
N VAL A 72 7.44 20.77 -4.32
CA VAL A 72 6.57 20.86 -3.13
C VAL A 72 6.08 22.29 -2.93
N ARG A 73 4.77 22.48 -2.84
CA ARG A 73 4.13 23.79 -2.64
C ARG A 73 3.23 23.74 -1.42
N ARG A 74 3.63 24.42 -0.34
CA ARG A 74 2.96 24.40 0.98
C ARG A 74 2.12 25.65 1.18
N GLY A 75 0.95 25.46 1.87
CA GLY A 75 0.08 26.59 2.21
C GLY A 75 -1.04 26.22 3.18
N GLY A 76 -1.72 27.23 3.72
CA GLY A 76 -2.97 27.08 4.47
C GLY A 76 -2.86 26.56 5.91
N GLY A 77 -1.70 26.10 6.38
CA GLY A 77 -1.56 25.53 7.72
C GLY A 77 -2.50 24.31 7.95
N THR A 78 -2.86 24.02 9.20
CA THR A 78 -3.60 22.79 9.58
C THR A 78 -5.01 22.72 9.00
N PHE A 79 -5.80 23.79 9.13
CA PHE A 79 -7.22 23.80 8.67
C PHE A 79 -7.39 24.53 7.32
N GLY A 80 -6.54 25.49 7.03
CA GLY A 80 -6.58 26.25 5.78
C GLY A 80 -5.98 25.49 4.59
N VAL A 81 -5.43 24.29 4.78
CA VAL A 81 -4.84 23.50 3.70
C VAL A 81 -5.86 23.18 2.60
N TYR A 82 -7.08 22.77 2.94
CA TYR A 82 -8.11 22.42 1.96
C TYR A 82 -8.42 23.56 0.98
N PRO A 83 -8.86 24.74 1.43
CA PRO A 83 -9.12 25.84 0.51
C PRO A 83 -7.84 26.32 -0.21
N SER A 84 -6.68 26.32 0.44
CA SER A 84 -5.40 26.71 -0.17
C SER A 84 -5.00 25.79 -1.33
N VAL A 85 -5.07 24.48 -1.11
CA VAL A 85 -4.76 23.44 -2.11
C VAL A 85 -5.75 23.51 -3.26
N LEU A 86 -7.06 23.55 -2.98
CA LEU A 86 -8.09 23.59 -4.01
C LEU A 86 -8.00 24.86 -4.88
N ALA A 87 -7.80 26.04 -4.29
CA ALA A 87 -7.64 27.28 -5.04
C ALA A 87 -6.38 27.27 -5.93
N ARG A 88 -5.28 26.67 -5.46
CA ARG A 88 -4.06 26.52 -6.24
C ARG A 88 -4.24 25.51 -7.36
N LEU A 89 -4.84 24.35 -7.06
CA LEU A 89 -5.13 23.32 -8.04
C LEU A 89 -6.03 23.84 -9.16
N ALA A 90 -7.10 24.58 -8.82
CA ALA A 90 -8.00 25.20 -9.80
C ALA A 90 -7.25 26.14 -10.74
N ARG A 91 -6.36 26.99 -10.20
CA ARG A 91 -5.53 27.88 -11.03
C ARG A 91 -4.60 27.10 -11.96
N MET A 92 -3.92 26.06 -11.45
CA MET A 92 -3.03 25.21 -12.26
C MET A 92 -3.79 24.47 -13.36
N ALA A 93 -4.99 23.99 -13.09
CA ALA A 93 -5.82 23.27 -14.06
C ALA A 93 -6.29 24.15 -15.24
N HIS A 94 -6.23 25.47 -15.10
CA HIS A 94 -6.63 26.47 -16.12
C HIS A 94 -5.46 27.29 -16.65
N SER A 95 -4.21 27.01 -16.21
CA SER A 95 -3.01 27.66 -16.74
C SER A 95 -2.48 26.91 -17.97
N ASP A 96 -1.61 27.58 -18.74
CA ASP A 96 -0.94 27.00 -19.91
C ASP A 96 -0.04 25.81 -19.55
N ASP A 97 0.50 25.81 -18.33
CA ASP A 97 1.27 24.69 -17.77
C ASP A 97 0.45 23.40 -17.56
N GLY A 98 -0.86 23.51 -17.53
CA GLY A 98 -1.82 22.42 -17.46
C GLY A 98 -1.61 21.43 -16.31
N VAL A 99 -2.60 20.56 -16.11
CA VAL A 99 -2.52 19.40 -15.23
C VAL A 99 -3.07 18.22 -16.01
N ASP A 100 -2.29 17.16 -16.15
CA ASP A 100 -2.73 15.95 -16.88
C ASP A 100 -3.54 15.01 -15.99
N ALA A 101 -3.13 14.82 -14.72
CA ALA A 101 -3.87 14.02 -13.75
C ALA A 101 -3.61 14.47 -12.32
N VAL A 102 -4.52 14.08 -11.41
CA VAL A 102 -4.43 14.39 -9.98
C VAL A 102 -4.49 13.10 -9.16
N VAL A 103 -3.61 13.00 -8.19
CA VAL A 103 -3.60 11.97 -7.14
C VAL A 103 -4.06 12.63 -5.85
N ASP A 104 -5.27 12.28 -5.38
CA ASP A 104 -5.91 12.87 -4.19
C ASP A 104 -5.75 11.90 -3.02
N CYS A 105 -4.73 12.11 -2.18
CA CYS A 105 -4.42 11.26 -1.05
C CYS A 105 -5.36 11.55 0.12
N GLN A 106 -6.19 10.58 0.45
CA GLN A 106 -7.11 10.64 1.58
C GLN A 106 -6.51 9.95 2.80
N ASN A 107 -6.29 10.75 3.84
CA ASN A 107 -5.95 10.28 5.18
C ASN A 107 -6.95 10.93 6.16
N GLY A 108 -8.16 10.39 6.21
CA GLY A 108 -9.36 10.97 6.83
C GLY A 108 -10.23 11.69 5.81
N ILE A 109 -10.26 13.01 5.83
CA ILE A 109 -11.07 13.82 4.90
C ILE A 109 -10.30 14.00 3.60
N PRO A 110 -10.88 13.67 2.41
CA PRO A 110 -10.24 13.94 1.11
C PRO A 110 -10.26 15.44 0.77
N PHE A 111 -9.47 15.83 -0.23
CA PHE A 111 -9.47 17.23 -0.71
C PHE A 111 -10.69 17.61 -1.53
N PHE A 112 -11.47 16.63 -1.99
CA PHE A 112 -12.60 16.88 -2.90
C PHE A 112 -12.17 17.55 -4.22
N SER A 113 -10.99 17.24 -4.69
CA SER A 113 -10.40 17.84 -5.90
C SER A 113 -11.29 17.78 -7.15
N PRO A 114 -12.15 16.74 -7.38
CA PRO A 114 -13.05 16.73 -8.53
C PRO A 114 -14.03 17.91 -8.59
N LEU A 115 -14.27 18.61 -7.47
CA LEU A 115 -15.21 19.77 -7.44
C LEU A 115 -14.64 21.02 -8.12
N VAL A 116 -13.29 21.12 -8.22
CA VAL A 116 -12.62 22.28 -8.78
C VAL A 116 -11.90 22.01 -10.10
N LEU A 117 -11.98 20.77 -10.57
CA LEU A 117 -11.30 20.34 -11.79
C LEU A 117 -12.25 20.18 -12.97
N PRO A 118 -11.82 20.53 -14.18
CA PRO A 118 -12.52 20.13 -15.40
C PRO A 118 -12.68 18.60 -15.46
N ALA A 119 -13.84 18.13 -15.94
CA ALA A 119 -14.15 16.69 -16.01
C ALA A 119 -13.13 15.88 -16.85
N ARG A 120 -12.38 16.56 -17.74
CA ARG A 120 -11.34 15.97 -18.59
C ARG A 120 -10.08 15.56 -17.84
N ILE A 121 -9.86 16.09 -16.64
CA ILE A 121 -8.68 15.76 -15.83
C ILE A 121 -9.02 14.54 -14.97
N PRO A 122 -8.33 13.40 -15.15
CA PRO A 122 -8.51 12.24 -14.31
C PRO A 122 -8.06 12.53 -12.87
N VAL A 123 -8.80 11.98 -11.93
CA VAL A 123 -8.46 12.00 -10.50
C VAL A 123 -8.45 10.57 -10.01
N VAL A 124 -7.33 10.15 -9.43
CA VAL A 124 -7.22 8.89 -8.69
C VAL A 124 -7.23 9.23 -7.20
N GLN A 125 -8.21 8.70 -6.47
CA GLN A 125 -8.26 8.81 -5.02
C GLN A 125 -7.35 7.73 -4.41
N VAL A 126 -6.43 8.11 -3.52
CA VAL A 126 -5.61 7.15 -2.76
C VAL A 126 -6.12 7.12 -1.33
N LEU A 127 -6.63 5.97 -0.88
CA LEU A 127 -7.17 5.79 0.45
C LEU A 127 -6.16 5.05 1.33
N HIS A 128 -5.56 5.75 2.29
CA HIS A 128 -4.58 5.18 3.20
C HIS A 128 -5.22 4.46 4.38
N HIS A 129 -6.27 5.05 4.97
CA HIS A 129 -6.94 4.48 6.13
C HIS A 129 -8.34 5.08 6.28
N VAL A 130 -9.29 4.31 6.86
CA VAL A 130 -10.65 4.76 7.16
C VAL A 130 -10.73 5.25 8.60
N HIS A 131 -11.07 6.52 8.80
CA HIS A 131 -11.03 7.20 10.09
C HIS A 131 -12.36 7.26 10.83
N GLN A 132 -13.43 6.60 10.32
CA GLN A 132 -14.78 6.65 10.92
C GLN A 132 -14.78 6.36 12.42
N LYS A 133 -14.01 5.37 12.88
CA LYS A 133 -13.86 5.01 14.30
C LYS A 133 -12.84 5.88 15.05
N GLN A 134 -11.99 6.60 14.33
CA GLN A 134 -10.94 7.43 14.94
C GLN A 134 -11.41 8.86 15.24
N PHE A 135 -12.31 9.42 14.41
CA PHE A 135 -12.79 10.77 14.64
C PHE A 135 -13.28 11.03 16.09
N PRO A 136 -14.07 10.14 16.70
CA PRO A 136 -14.50 10.34 18.08
C PRO A 136 -13.40 10.27 19.14
N LEU A 137 -12.23 9.67 18.80
CA LEU A 137 -11.08 9.58 19.72
C LEU A 137 -10.31 10.91 19.81
N TYR A 138 -10.40 11.75 18.76
CA TYR A 138 -9.61 12.96 18.64
C TYR A 138 -10.43 14.26 18.68
N PHE A 139 -11.75 14.17 18.44
CA PHE A 139 -12.59 15.35 18.30
C PHE A 139 -13.86 15.24 19.12
N PRO A 140 -14.38 16.38 19.65
CA PRO A 140 -15.71 16.42 20.27
C PRO A 140 -16.81 15.91 19.33
N GLY A 141 -17.88 15.34 19.88
CA GLY A 141 -18.94 14.66 19.14
C GLY A 141 -19.47 15.37 17.88
N PRO A 142 -19.81 16.68 17.93
CA PRO A 142 -20.27 17.40 16.72
C PRO A 142 -19.19 17.47 15.62
N VAL A 143 -17.93 17.74 15.98
CA VAL A 143 -16.81 17.84 15.04
C VAL A 143 -16.50 16.46 14.45
N ALA A 144 -16.49 15.42 15.30
CA ALA A 144 -16.31 14.04 14.87
C ALA A 144 -17.37 13.62 13.84
N ARG A 145 -18.65 13.98 14.06
CA ARG A 145 -19.74 13.71 13.10
C ARG A 145 -19.54 14.41 11.76
N VAL A 146 -19.10 15.66 11.76
CA VAL A 146 -18.75 16.38 10.52
C VAL A 146 -17.63 15.65 9.77
N GLY A 147 -16.56 15.25 10.48
CA GLY A 147 -15.49 14.46 9.89
C GLY A 147 -16.01 13.16 9.26
N GLN A 148 -16.84 12.42 9.98
CA GLN A 148 -17.45 11.18 9.49
C GLN A 148 -18.34 11.40 8.25
N LEU A 149 -19.12 12.48 8.21
CA LEU A 149 -19.96 12.84 7.07
C LEU A 149 -19.12 13.23 5.84
N LEU A 150 -18.04 13.95 6.03
CA LEU A 150 -17.13 14.33 4.94
C LEU A 150 -16.37 13.09 4.43
N GLU A 151 -15.89 12.23 5.32
CA GLU A 151 -15.13 11.04 4.92
C GLU A 151 -16.00 10.03 4.17
N ALA A 152 -17.22 9.72 4.58
CA ALA A 152 -18.05 8.68 3.96
C ALA A 152 -19.05 9.25 2.94
N PRO A 153 -20.16 9.91 3.31
CA PRO A 153 -21.12 10.45 2.32
C PRO A 153 -20.48 11.44 1.34
N GLY A 154 -19.59 12.32 1.84
CA GLY A 154 -18.88 13.29 1.01
C GLY A 154 -18.01 12.63 -0.05
N SER A 155 -17.14 11.70 0.34
CA SER A 155 -16.31 10.96 -0.60
C SER A 155 -17.15 10.16 -1.60
N ARG A 156 -18.19 9.45 -1.12
CA ARG A 156 -19.10 8.68 -1.97
C ARG A 156 -19.74 9.52 -3.07
N TRP A 157 -20.14 10.74 -2.76
CA TRP A 157 -20.78 11.62 -3.72
C TRP A 157 -19.79 12.20 -4.72
N VAL A 158 -18.62 12.70 -4.25
CA VAL A 158 -17.64 13.40 -5.08
C VAL A 158 -16.84 12.45 -5.94
N TYR A 159 -16.40 11.31 -5.38
CA TYR A 159 -15.54 10.34 -6.10
C TYR A 159 -16.30 9.17 -6.73
N ARG A 160 -17.62 9.26 -6.85
CA ARG A 160 -18.49 8.17 -7.36
C ARG A 160 -18.11 7.58 -8.72
N ARG A 161 -17.35 8.31 -9.53
CA ARG A 161 -16.92 7.92 -10.87
C ARG A 161 -15.40 7.90 -11.02
N ARG A 162 -14.69 7.93 -9.90
CA ARG A 162 -13.24 7.98 -9.87
C ARG A 162 -12.68 6.64 -9.37
N PRO A 163 -11.55 6.16 -9.93
CA PRO A 163 -10.87 5.00 -9.36
C PRO A 163 -10.31 5.32 -7.99
N VAL A 164 -10.26 4.29 -7.14
CA VAL A 164 -9.71 4.38 -5.79
C VAL A 164 -8.54 3.41 -5.70
N ALA A 165 -7.35 3.93 -5.44
CA ALA A 165 -6.20 3.14 -5.02
C ALA A 165 -6.28 2.93 -3.50
N VAL A 166 -6.13 1.69 -3.03
CA VAL A 166 -6.18 1.32 -1.62
C VAL A 166 -4.89 0.62 -1.24
N VAL A 167 -4.40 0.88 -0.03
CA VAL A 167 -3.07 0.39 0.39
C VAL A 167 -3.09 -1.04 0.93
N SER A 168 -4.27 -1.60 1.21
CA SER A 168 -4.40 -2.98 1.70
C SER A 168 -5.73 -3.62 1.31
N PRO A 169 -5.84 -4.96 1.35
CA PRO A 169 -7.12 -5.66 1.22
C PRO A 169 -8.15 -5.22 2.25
N SER A 170 -7.74 -5.02 3.51
CA SER A 170 -8.62 -4.50 4.55
C SER A 170 -9.14 -3.10 4.23
N THR A 171 -8.28 -2.19 3.76
CA THR A 171 -8.70 -0.84 3.32
C THR A 171 -9.66 -0.93 2.13
N ARG A 172 -9.46 -1.90 1.22
CA ARG A 172 -10.39 -2.16 0.12
C ARG A 172 -11.77 -2.57 0.62
N ASP A 173 -11.83 -3.46 1.60
CA ASP A 173 -13.08 -3.91 2.20
C ASP A 173 -13.78 -2.78 2.97
N GLU A 174 -13.03 -1.96 3.71
CA GLU A 174 -13.55 -0.78 4.39
C GLU A 174 -14.04 0.30 3.41
N ALA A 175 -13.31 0.54 2.31
CA ALA A 175 -13.76 1.44 1.25
C ALA A 175 -15.10 0.99 0.66
N ARG A 176 -15.31 -0.32 0.54
CA ARG A 176 -16.56 -0.93 0.07
C ARG A 176 -17.66 -0.90 1.12
N GLY A 177 -17.36 -1.42 2.32
CA GLY A 177 -18.36 -1.69 3.36
C GLY A 177 -18.68 -0.47 4.21
N VAL A 178 -17.66 0.27 4.67
CA VAL A 178 -17.79 1.40 5.58
C VAL A 178 -18.05 2.70 4.82
N LEU A 179 -17.19 3.03 3.86
CA LEU A 179 -17.35 4.26 3.07
C LEU A 179 -18.35 4.10 1.93
N ALA A 180 -18.64 2.86 1.52
CA ALA A 180 -19.51 2.52 0.38
C ALA A 180 -19.12 3.28 -0.90
N LEU A 181 -17.82 3.42 -1.16
CA LEU A 181 -17.29 4.06 -2.36
C LEU A 181 -17.66 3.24 -3.60
N PRO A 182 -18.29 3.82 -4.62
CA PRO A 182 -18.79 3.08 -5.76
C PRO A 182 -17.75 2.87 -6.88
N GLY A 183 -16.59 3.54 -6.84
CA GLY A 183 -15.54 3.45 -7.85
C GLY A 183 -14.81 2.10 -7.84
N ALA A 184 -14.13 1.76 -8.95
CA ALA A 184 -13.20 0.63 -9.00
C ALA A 184 -12.08 0.83 -7.96
N ARG A 185 -11.74 -0.26 -7.24
CA ARG A 185 -10.78 -0.24 -6.13
C ARG A 185 -9.59 -1.13 -6.46
N PHE A 186 -8.45 -0.51 -6.66
CA PHE A 186 -7.20 -1.14 -7.04
C PHE A 186 -6.25 -1.19 -5.85
N LEU A 187 -5.57 -2.31 -5.65
CA LEU A 187 -4.56 -2.43 -4.60
C LEU A 187 -3.24 -1.79 -5.07
N VAL A 188 -2.73 -0.87 -4.26
CA VAL A 188 -1.41 -0.24 -4.39
C VAL A 188 -0.80 -0.23 -3.00
N PRO A 189 -0.12 -1.33 -2.57
CA PRO A 189 0.44 -1.42 -1.23
C PRO A 189 1.59 -0.42 -1.06
N ASN A 190 1.93 -0.10 0.18
CA ASN A 190 3.15 0.65 0.44
C ASN A 190 4.36 -0.25 0.18
N GLY A 191 5.40 0.33 -0.40
CA GLY A 191 6.71 -0.31 -0.47
C GLY A 191 7.43 -0.28 0.89
N VAL A 192 8.51 -1.01 0.97
CA VAL A 192 9.43 -1.02 2.11
C VAL A 192 10.80 -0.56 1.65
N THR A 193 11.45 0.29 2.44
CA THR A 193 12.86 0.62 2.26
C THR A 193 13.64 -0.21 3.28
N VAL A 194 14.41 -1.18 2.80
CA VAL A 194 15.28 -1.98 3.66
C VAL A 194 16.66 -1.33 3.70
N PRO A 195 17.19 -0.96 4.87
CA PRO A 195 18.54 -0.40 4.98
C PRO A 195 19.58 -1.40 4.49
N GLY A 196 20.47 -0.98 3.60
CA GLY A 196 21.53 -1.82 3.03
C GLY A 196 21.12 -2.74 1.88
N GLY A 197 19.86 -2.70 1.44
CA GLY A 197 19.41 -3.33 0.20
C GLY A 197 19.84 -2.47 -1.00
N VAL A 198 20.73 -2.97 -1.84
CA VAL A 198 21.00 -2.36 -3.15
C VAL A 198 19.75 -2.56 -3.99
N THR A 199 18.90 -1.56 -4.06
CA THR A 199 17.88 -1.48 -5.12
C THR A 199 18.66 -1.31 -6.42
N GLY A 200 18.62 -2.31 -7.28
CA GLY A 200 19.29 -2.25 -8.57
C GLY A 200 18.67 -1.20 -9.48
N ALA A 201 19.10 0.04 -9.35
CA ALA A 201 18.97 1.13 -10.33
C ALA A 201 19.49 2.46 -9.76
N ASP A 202 20.74 2.52 -9.26
CA ASP A 202 21.45 3.81 -9.17
C ASP A 202 22.72 3.68 -10.02
N GLY A 203 22.53 3.96 -11.30
CA GLY A 203 23.59 4.19 -12.25
C GLY A 203 23.88 5.68 -12.36
N ALA A 204 25.16 6.03 -12.13
CA ALA A 204 25.87 7.21 -12.62
C ALA A 204 25.48 8.58 -12.04
N ASP A 205 26.33 9.18 -11.21
CA ASP A 205 27.46 10.01 -11.59
C ASP A 205 28.16 10.57 -10.35
N GLY A 206 29.48 10.50 -10.33
CA GLY A 206 30.28 11.35 -9.44
C GLY A 206 31.56 10.74 -8.88
N ALA A 207 32.59 10.63 -9.76
CA ALA A 207 34.02 10.83 -9.49
C ALA A 207 34.81 9.98 -8.47
N ASP A 208 35.76 9.23 -9.03
CA ASP A 208 37.13 8.95 -8.60
C ASP A 208 37.44 8.22 -7.28
N GLY A 209 38.02 7.00 -7.45
CA GLY A 209 38.86 6.36 -6.46
C GLY A 209 38.91 4.83 -6.57
N ALA A 210 39.92 4.35 -7.27
CA ALA A 210 40.30 2.96 -7.47
C ALA A 210 40.08 1.96 -6.34
N ASP A 211 39.53 0.79 -6.62
CA ASP A 211 40.21 -0.51 -6.74
C ASP A 211 39.20 -1.65 -6.96
N GLY A 212 39.57 -2.55 -7.85
CA GLY A 212 38.69 -3.53 -8.43
C GLY A 212 38.22 -4.66 -7.52
N VAL A 213 36.93 -5.01 -7.66
CA VAL A 213 36.43 -6.39 -7.45
C VAL A 213 35.42 -6.71 -8.54
N THR A 214 35.71 -7.77 -9.26
CA THR A 214 34.96 -8.37 -10.35
C THR A 214 33.53 -8.73 -9.99
N ARG A 215 32.58 -8.28 -10.84
CA ARG A 215 31.20 -8.77 -10.89
C ARG A 215 31.19 -10.25 -11.33
N ALA A 216 30.43 -11.05 -10.59
CA ALA A 216 29.98 -12.37 -11.04
C ALA A 216 28.48 -12.32 -11.32
N ASP A 217 28.12 -12.75 -12.53
CA ASP A 217 26.77 -12.79 -13.08
C ASP A 217 25.88 -13.87 -12.42
N GLY A 218 24.60 -13.59 -12.34
CA GLY A 218 23.52 -14.56 -12.48
C GLY A 218 23.27 -15.52 -11.31
N VAL A 219 22.29 -15.22 -10.45
CA VAL A 219 21.64 -16.25 -9.63
C VAL A 219 20.12 -16.13 -9.79
N THR A 220 19.60 -17.03 -10.63
CA THR A 220 18.21 -17.47 -10.63
C THR A 220 18.10 -18.67 -9.70
N GLY A 221 17.09 -18.70 -8.81
CA GLY A 221 16.67 -19.96 -8.22
C GLY A 221 16.66 -20.03 -6.69
N ALA A 222 15.69 -20.73 -6.19
CA ALA A 222 15.26 -20.95 -4.82
C ALA A 222 16.28 -21.62 -3.87
N ASP A 223 17.56 -21.74 -4.24
CA ASP A 223 18.60 -22.43 -3.45
C ASP A 223 19.50 -21.51 -2.61
N SER A 224 19.21 -20.20 -2.54
CA SER A 224 20.04 -19.21 -1.82
C SER A 224 19.65 -19.01 -0.36
N LEU A 225 18.95 -19.91 0.30
CA LEU A 225 18.62 -19.79 1.74
C LEU A 225 19.80 -20.11 2.68
N THR A 226 20.98 -20.46 2.15
CA THR A 226 22.17 -20.83 2.95
C THR A 226 23.42 -19.96 2.68
N GLY A 227 23.27 -18.82 2.00
CA GLY A 227 24.38 -17.91 1.71
C GLY A 227 24.93 -17.19 2.96
N PRO A 228 26.18 -16.69 2.91
CA PRO A 228 26.82 -15.99 4.04
C PRO A 228 26.08 -14.72 4.50
N GLU A 229 25.22 -14.13 3.65
CA GLU A 229 24.37 -12.99 4.00
C GLU A 229 23.35 -13.31 5.11
N HIS A 230 22.92 -14.58 5.22
CA HIS A 230 21.95 -15.00 6.23
C HIS A 230 22.61 -15.40 7.56
N ALA A 231 23.88 -15.72 7.57
CA ALA A 231 24.64 -15.96 8.80
C ALA A 231 24.80 -14.68 9.64
N ASP A 232 24.83 -13.51 8.99
CA ASP A 232 25.00 -12.20 9.64
C ASP A 232 23.72 -11.70 10.35
N ASP A 233 22.56 -12.25 10.04
CA ASP A 233 21.27 -11.83 10.61
C ASP A 233 21.11 -12.13 12.12
N LEU A 234 21.66 -13.25 12.57
CA LEU A 234 21.68 -13.59 13.98
C LEU A 234 22.79 -12.84 14.74
N ALA A 235 23.86 -12.44 14.06
CA ALA A 235 24.93 -11.65 14.67
C ALA A 235 24.49 -10.24 15.04
N ARG A 236 23.51 -9.66 14.35
CA ARG A 236 22.93 -8.34 14.68
C ARG A 236 21.91 -8.40 15.81
N ARG A 237 21.41 -9.59 16.13
CA ARG A 237 20.39 -9.79 17.14
C ARG A 237 20.99 -9.61 18.54
N ALA A 238 20.27 -8.95 19.44
CA ALA A 238 20.66 -8.86 20.85
C ALA A 238 20.81 -10.24 21.49
N ALA A 239 21.74 -10.37 22.41
CA ALA A 239 22.03 -11.63 23.13
C ALA A 239 20.80 -12.13 23.91
N GLY A 240 20.04 -11.20 24.53
CA GLY A 240 18.82 -11.49 25.28
C GLY A 240 17.54 -11.12 24.53
N PRO A 241 16.38 -11.61 25.01
CA PRO A 241 15.09 -11.31 24.40
C PRO A 241 14.83 -9.81 24.36
N THR A 242 14.64 -9.29 23.15
CA THR A 242 14.49 -7.85 22.90
C THR A 242 13.27 -7.58 22.05
N ILE A 243 12.37 -6.74 22.54
CA ILE A 243 11.19 -6.24 21.84
C ILE A 243 11.45 -4.81 21.40
N VAL A 244 11.15 -4.48 20.15
CA VAL A 244 11.20 -3.12 19.63
C VAL A 244 9.84 -2.69 19.11
N CYS A 245 9.35 -1.52 19.54
CA CYS A 245 8.15 -0.88 19.01
C CYS A 245 8.54 0.41 18.30
N VAL A 246 8.15 0.55 17.04
CA VAL A 246 8.41 1.76 16.24
C VAL A 246 7.10 2.46 15.90
N GLY A 247 6.99 3.75 16.20
CA GLY A 247 5.85 4.56 15.81
C GLY A 247 5.55 5.74 16.72
N ARG A 248 4.60 6.57 16.29
CA ARG A 248 4.15 7.72 17.08
C ARG A 248 3.44 7.26 18.36
N LEU A 249 3.71 7.94 19.48
CA LEU A 249 3.07 7.64 20.75
C LEU A 249 1.72 8.36 20.85
N VAL A 250 0.70 7.70 20.35
CA VAL A 250 -0.69 8.23 20.27
C VAL A 250 -1.70 7.15 20.72
N PRO A 251 -2.88 7.54 21.24
CA PRO A 251 -3.81 6.62 21.88
C PRO A 251 -4.20 5.39 21.04
N HIS A 252 -4.40 5.54 19.75
CA HIS A 252 -4.82 4.43 18.87
C HIS A 252 -3.71 3.37 18.65
N LYS A 253 -2.43 3.69 18.94
CA LYS A 253 -1.32 2.71 18.92
C LYS A 253 -1.34 1.78 20.12
N ARG A 254 -2.07 2.09 21.18
CA ARG A 254 -2.34 1.26 22.36
C ARG A 254 -1.11 0.63 23.03
N LEU A 255 0.04 1.31 23.02
CA LEU A 255 1.28 0.79 23.64
C LEU A 255 1.12 0.49 25.14
N HIS A 256 0.11 1.06 25.82
CA HIS A 256 -0.23 0.69 27.20
C HIS A 256 -0.47 -0.82 27.36
N LEU A 257 -1.05 -1.51 26.37
CA LEU A 257 -1.30 -2.95 26.44
C LEU A 257 0.00 -3.77 26.53
N LEU A 258 1.06 -3.34 25.83
CA LEU A 258 2.37 -3.96 25.98
C LEU A 258 2.95 -3.69 27.37
N ILE A 259 2.90 -2.43 27.85
CA ILE A 259 3.41 -2.05 29.17
C ILE A 259 2.68 -2.81 30.29
N GLU A 260 1.36 -2.96 30.19
CA GLU A 260 0.54 -3.74 31.13
C GLU A 260 0.89 -5.24 31.12
N ALA A 261 1.38 -5.77 30.00
CA ALA A 261 1.83 -7.16 29.90
C ALA A 261 3.23 -7.41 30.50
N LEU A 262 4.08 -6.36 30.65
CA LEU A 262 5.47 -6.51 31.08
C LEU A 262 5.66 -7.22 32.42
N PRO A 263 4.88 -6.97 33.50
CA PRO A 263 5.09 -7.69 34.76
C PRO A 263 4.95 -9.20 34.65
N ALA A 264 4.05 -9.67 33.77
CA ALA A 264 3.89 -11.10 33.52
C ALA A 264 5.01 -11.65 32.62
N LEU A 265 5.41 -10.89 31.60
CA LEU A 265 6.50 -11.26 30.69
C LEU A 265 7.85 -11.35 31.42
N LEU A 266 8.15 -10.44 32.35
CA LEU A 266 9.39 -10.44 33.11
C LEU A 266 9.52 -11.63 34.07
N ARG A 267 8.40 -12.23 34.51
CA ARG A 267 8.47 -13.48 35.31
C ARG A 267 8.94 -14.67 34.48
N THR A 268 8.62 -14.68 33.19
CA THR A 268 8.97 -15.79 32.27
C THR A 268 10.28 -15.50 31.51
N HIS A 269 10.56 -14.22 31.26
CA HIS A 269 11.72 -13.74 30.51
C HIS A 269 12.40 -12.60 31.34
N PRO A 270 13.16 -12.93 32.40
CA PRO A 270 13.74 -11.93 33.33
C PRO A 270 14.67 -10.92 32.62
N ASP A 271 15.37 -11.38 31.59
CA ASP A 271 16.33 -10.57 30.82
C ASP A 271 15.68 -9.80 29.62
N LEU A 272 14.33 -9.73 29.60
CA LEU A 272 13.61 -9.03 28.54
C LEU A 272 13.90 -7.54 28.58
N SER A 273 14.32 -7.00 27.43
CA SER A 273 14.38 -5.55 27.18
C SER A 273 13.34 -5.12 26.16
N VAL A 274 12.77 -3.92 26.37
CA VAL A 274 11.76 -3.34 25.50
C VAL A 274 12.20 -1.94 25.07
N HIS A 275 12.33 -1.73 23.77
CA HIS A 275 12.73 -0.45 23.20
C HIS A 275 11.54 0.20 22.50
N ILE A 276 11.26 1.44 22.82
CA ILE A 276 10.23 2.25 22.15
C ILE A 276 10.91 3.36 21.37
N VAL A 277 10.81 3.28 20.04
CA VAL A 277 11.36 4.26 19.11
C VAL A 277 10.22 5.10 18.54
N GLY A 278 10.23 6.37 18.89
CA GLY A 278 9.20 7.32 18.54
C GLY A 278 8.78 8.20 19.70
N ASP A 279 8.01 9.23 19.40
CA ASP A 279 7.52 10.20 20.37
C ASP A 279 6.06 10.58 20.09
N GLY A 280 5.44 11.28 21.02
CA GLY A 280 4.07 11.74 20.88
C GLY A 280 3.38 12.08 22.19
N PRO A 281 2.14 12.59 22.12
CA PRO A 281 1.42 13.09 23.30
C PRO A 281 1.16 12.03 24.38
N ASP A 282 1.20 10.75 24.04
CA ASP A 282 0.97 9.64 24.98
C ASP A 282 2.22 9.28 25.82
N ARG A 283 3.39 9.85 25.50
CA ARG A 283 4.67 9.51 26.12
C ARG A 283 4.64 9.59 27.65
N ALA A 284 4.16 10.71 28.19
CA ALA A 284 4.09 10.92 29.64
C ALA A 284 3.15 9.90 30.31
N ARG A 285 1.95 9.69 29.75
CA ARG A 285 0.98 8.72 30.28
C ARG A 285 1.51 7.29 30.29
N LEU A 286 2.25 6.91 29.25
CA LEU A 286 2.87 5.58 29.16
C LEU A 286 4.00 5.40 30.16
N ALA A 287 4.82 6.45 30.38
CA ALA A 287 5.88 6.43 31.39
C ALA A 287 5.31 6.34 32.83
N ASP A 288 4.26 7.08 33.13
CA ASP A 288 3.55 7.00 34.40
C ASP A 288 2.95 5.61 34.66
N LEU A 289 2.41 4.97 33.59
CA LEU A 289 1.91 3.60 33.67
C LEU A 289 3.02 2.62 34.03
N ALA A 290 4.16 2.69 33.33
CA ALA A 290 5.32 1.84 33.61
C ALA A 290 5.86 2.04 35.03
N ALA A 291 5.91 3.29 35.52
CA ALA A 291 6.32 3.59 36.91
C ALA A 291 5.37 2.96 37.93
N ARG A 292 4.05 3.06 37.72
CA ARG A 292 3.04 2.39 38.59
C ARG A 292 3.20 0.88 38.64
N LEU A 293 3.66 0.29 37.55
CA LEU A 293 3.91 -1.16 37.41
C LEU A 293 5.33 -1.55 37.88
N MET A 294 6.09 -0.60 38.45
CA MET A 294 7.46 -0.79 38.92
C MET A 294 8.43 -1.29 37.85
N ILE A 295 8.19 -0.94 36.58
CA ILE A 295 9.08 -1.25 35.46
C ILE A 295 10.21 -0.23 35.44
N THR A 296 11.48 -0.71 35.44
CA THR A 296 12.64 0.16 35.32
C THR A 296 12.65 0.84 33.96
N GLN A 297 12.84 2.14 33.93
CA GLN A 297 12.79 2.96 32.75
C GLN A 297 14.08 3.78 32.59
N GLY A 298 14.48 4.00 31.33
CA GLY A 298 15.62 4.85 30.99
C GLY A 298 15.59 5.28 29.53
N ASP A 299 16.59 6.05 29.12
CA ASP A 299 16.83 6.34 27.71
C ASP A 299 17.36 5.09 26.96
N GLY A 300 17.55 5.21 25.65
CA GLY A 300 17.97 4.09 24.80
C GLY A 300 19.33 3.48 25.14
N ALA A 301 20.18 4.18 25.86
CA ALA A 301 21.52 3.74 26.26
C ALA A 301 21.55 3.08 27.64
N SER A 302 20.45 3.12 28.41
CA SER A 302 20.38 2.59 29.78
C SER A 302 20.21 1.06 29.78
N ASP A 303 20.49 0.45 30.96
CA ASP A 303 20.23 -0.98 31.23
C ASP A 303 18.81 -1.25 31.74
N ALA A 304 17.92 -0.25 31.64
CA ALA A 304 16.54 -0.38 32.07
C ALA A 304 15.76 -1.36 31.20
N THR A 305 14.75 -2.01 31.77
CA THR A 305 13.84 -2.92 31.05
C THR A 305 13.10 -2.21 29.91
N LEU A 306 12.59 -1.01 30.18
CA LEU A 306 11.88 -0.19 29.18
C LEU A 306 12.75 1.02 28.80
N ARG A 307 13.14 1.06 27.51
CA ARG A 307 14.04 2.09 26.98
C ARG A 307 13.33 2.96 25.97
N TRP A 308 13.45 4.26 26.16
CA TRP A 308 12.81 5.26 25.33
C TRP A 308 13.85 5.95 24.45
N HIS A 309 13.69 5.82 23.12
CA HIS A 309 14.61 6.42 22.16
C HIS A 309 14.13 7.79 21.65
N GLY A 310 12.89 8.16 21.94
CA GLY A 310 12.31 9.38 21.37
C GLY A 310 12.24 9.31 19.84
N PHE A 311 12.25 10.47 19.20
CA PHE A 311 12.34 10.56 17.74
C PHE A 311 13.81 10.33 17.34
N ALA A 312 14.10 9.15 16.85
CA ALA A 312 15.44 8.75 16.43
C ALA A 312 15.65 8.92 14.91
N PRO A 313 16.87 9.30 14.46
CA PRO A 313 17.26 9.22 13.05
C PRO A 313 17.06 7.82 12.48
N ALA A 314 16.92 7.72 11.16
CA ALA A 314 16.64 6.46 10.49
C ALA A 314 17.68 5.38 10.81
N GLU A 315 18.96 5.73 10.79
CA GLU A 315 20.07 4.81 11.04
C GLU A 315 20.01 4.24 12.47
N VAL A 316 19.68 5.07 13.47
CA VAL A 316 19.52 4.65 14.86
C VAL A 316 18.29 3.77 15.04
N ARG A 317 17.15 4.19 14.45
CA ARG A 317 15.91 3.42 14.44
C ARG A 317 16.14 2.03 13.85
N ASP A 318 16.79 1.96 12.69
CA ASP A 318 17.00 0.73 11.96
C ASP A 318 18.00 -0.20 12.67
N ALA A 319 19.05 0.36 13.27
CA ALA A 319 19.99 -0.40 14.09
C ALA A 319 19.31 -1.01 15.33
N VAL A 320 18.49 -0.22 16.04
CA VAL A 320 17.71 -0.71 17.19
C VAL A 320 16.72 -1.79 16.74
N LEU A 321 16.02 -1.57 15.63
CA LEU A 321 15.05 -2.51 15.10
C LEU A 321 15.71 -3.82 14.63
N ALA A 322 16.88 -3.75 13.97
CA ALA A 322 17.63 -4.93 13.53
C ALA A 322 18.11 -5.81 14.71
N SER A 323 18.36 -5.20 15.88
CA SER A 323 18.75 -5.94 17.10
C SER A 323 17.58 -6.70 17.74
N ALA A 324 16.34 -6.44 17.34
CA ALA A 324 15.17 -7.04 17.95
C ALA A 324 15.03 -8.54 17.67
N TRP A 325 14.50 -9.25 18.67
CA TRP A 325 13.95 -10.57 18.47
C TRP A 325 12.55 -10.49 17.86
N LEU A 326 11.79 -9.48 18.26
CA LEU A 326 10.39 -9.32 17.95
C LEU A 326 10.03 -7.85 17.89
N THR A 327 9.19 -7.46 16.92
CA THR A 327 8.48 -6.17 16.99
C THR A 327 7.05 -6.39 17.48
N VAL A 328 6.50 -5.41 18.22
CA VAL A 328 5.10 -5.46 18.70
C VAL A 328 4.35 -4.24 18.21
N ASN A 329 3.23 -4.47 17.53
CA ASN A 329 2.32 -3.41 17.08
C ASN A 329 0.89 -3.65 17.61
N PRO A 330 0.52 -3.09 18.77
CA PRO A 330 -0.78 -3.30 19.39
C PRO A 330 -1.85 -2.30 18.92
N SER A 331 -1.71 -1.69 17.75
CA SER A 331 -2.61 -0.68 17.21
C SER A 331 -4.07 -1.17 17.14
N HIS A 332 -5.00 -0.24 17.23
CA HIS A 332 -6.43 -0.49 17.03
C HIS A 332 -6.80 -0.73 15.56
N GLY A 333 -5.97 -0.28 14.64
CA GLY A 333 -6.10 -0.41 13.18
C GLY A 333 -5.02 0.40 12.48
N GLU A 334 -4.65 -0.04 11.30
CA GLU A 334 -3.66 0.57 10.42
C GLU A 334 -4.19 0.58 8.98
N GLY A 335 -3.63 1.42 8.15
CA GLY A 335 -3.86 1.30 6.70
C GLY A 335 -3.16 0.08 6.12
N TRP A 336 -1.89 -0.13 6.53
CA TRP A 336 -1.03 -1.20 6.03
C TRP A 336 -0.19 -1.88 7.12
N GLY A 337 0.30 -1.15 8.10
CA GLY A 337 1.26 -1.66 9.08
C GLY A 337 2.71 -1.56 8.59
N LEU A 338 3.08 -0.40 8.03
CA LEU A 338 4.41 -0.15 7.46
C LEU A 338 5.54 -0.50 8.43
N SER A 339 5.43 -0.12 9.73
CA SER A 339 6.45 -0.45 10.74
C SER A 339 6.64 -1.96 10.96
N VAL A 340 5.61 -2.77 10.70
CA VAL A 340 5.72 -4.23 10.73
C VAL A 340 6.55 -4.73 9.54
N LEU A 341 6.27 -4.20 8.35
CA LEU A 341 7.01 -4.60 7.15
C LEU A 341 8.45 -4.07 7.14
N GLU A 342 8.69 -2.87 7.69
CA GLU A 342 10.05 -2.36 7.92
C GLU A 342 10.84 -3.30 8.84
N ALA A 343 10.22 -3.79 9.92
CA ALA A 343 10.81 -4.79 10.79
C ALA A 343 11.03 -6.14 10.06
N ASN A 344 10.05 -6.59 9.29
CA ASN A 344 10.17 -7.81 8.50
C ASN A 344 11.31 -7.71 7.48
N GLY A 345 11.52 -6.56 6.83
CA GLY A 345 12.64 -6.31 5.93
C GLY A 345 14.01 -6.47 6.60
N LEU A 346 14.10 -6.21 7.89
CA LEU A 346 15.26 -6.49 8.73
C LEU A 346 15.26 -7.93 9.30
N GLY A 347 14.34 -8.78 8.85
CA GLY A 347 14.17 -10.14 9.34
C GLY A 347 13.56 -10.21 10.75
N VAL A 348 12.93 -9.17 11.27
CA VAL A 348 12.33 -9.16 12.61
C VAL A 348 10.83 -9.48 12.50
N PRO A 349 10.37 -10.62 13.02
CA PRO A 349 8.96 -10.98 13.01
C PRO A 349 8.14 -10.07 13.93
N ALA A 350 6.80 -10.06 13.73
CA ALA A 350 5.91 -9.19 14.47
C ALA A 350 4.89 -9.94 15.32
N VAL A 351 4.53 -9.38 16.48
CA VAL A 351 3.26 -9.66 17.15
C VAL A 351 2.34 -8.45 16.96
N ALA A 352 1.18 -8.66 16.40
CA ALA A 352 0.24 -7.59 16.10
C ALA A 352 -1.21 -8.04 16.31
N PHE A 353 -2.14 -7.10 16.52
CA PHE A 353 -3.54 -7.45 16.59
C PHE A 353 -4.11 -7.79 15.21
N ARG A 354 -5.07 -8.75 15.16
CA ARG A 354 -5.82 -9.14 13.96
C ARG A 354 -6.84 -8.06 13.58
N VAL A 355 -6.37 -6.86 13.29
CA VAL A 355 -7.17 -5.69 12.90
C VAL A 355 -6.86 -5.30 11.45
N PRO A 356 -7.69 -4.48 10.80
CA PRO A 356 -7.42 -3.98 9.45
C PRO A 356 -6.00 -3.43 9.30
N GLY A 357 -5.36 -3.74 8.17
CA GLY A 357 -3.98 -3.39 7.84
C GLY A 357 -2.95 -4.33 8.48
N LEU A 358 -3.00 -4.57 9.78
CA LEU A 358 -2.06 -5.47 10.46
C LEU A 358 -2.26 -6.94 10.09
N ARG A 359 -3.51 -7.38 9.95
CA ARG A 359 -3.81 -8.74 9.46
C ARG A 359 -3.40 -8.97 8.01
N ASP A 360 -3.17 -7.89 7.26
CA ASP A 360 -2.72 -7.95 5.87
C ASP A 360 -1.19 -7.94 5.78
N SER A 361 -0.50 -7.25 6.70
CA SER A 361 0.97 -7.16 6.73
C SER A 361 1.64 -8.33 7.45
N VAL A 362 0.93 -9.05 8.35
CA VAL A 362 1.45 -10.22 9.08
C VAL A 362 0.86 -11.49 8.52
N ARG A 363 1.69 -12.41 8.07
CA ARG A 363 1.31 -13.80 7.77
C ARG A 363 1.41 -14.62 9.04
N ASP A 364 0.24 -14.91 9.65
CA ASP A 364 0.10 -15.54 10.96
C ASP A 364 0.83 -16.88 11.04
N GLY A 365 1.70 -17.04 12.06
CA GLY A 365 2.54 -18.21 12.25
C GLY A 365 3.76 -18.31 11.32
N VAL A 366 3.89 -17.43 10.30
CA VAL A 366 4.93 -17.45 9.27
C VAL A 366 5.88 -16.24 9.41
N THR A 367 5.36 -15.01 9.31
CA THR A 367 6.16 -13.78 9.44
C THR A 367 5.98 -13.09 10.78
N GLY A 368 5.17 -13.68 11.65
CA GLY A 368 4.80 -13.16 12.95
C GLY A 368 3.53 -13.84 13.47
N TRP A 369 2.90 -13.25 14.47
CA TRP A 369 1.71 -13.80 15.13
C TRP A 369 0.63 -12.74 15.29
N LEU A 370 -0.61 -13.13 15.02
CA LEU A 370 -1.77 -12.27 15.16
C LEU A 370 -2.53 -12.58 16.45
N VAL A 371 -2.89 -11.53 17.17
CA VAL A 371 -3.61 -11.58 18.44
C VAL A 371 -5.04 -11.12 18.23
N ASP A 372 -6.01 -11.91 18.66
CA ASP A 372 -7.44 -11.60 18.49
C ASP A 372 -7.96 -10.71 19.64
N GLU A 373 -7.49 -10.93 20.87
CA GLU A 373 -7.96 -10.27 22.08
C GLU A 373 -6.84 -9.64 22.88
N PRO A 374 -7.01 -8.43 23.45
CA PRO A 374 -5.97 -7.76 24.25
C PRO A 374 -5.42 -8.61 25.40
N ALA A 375 -6.26 -9.40 26.06
CA ALA A 375 -5.86 -10.27 27.17
C ALA A 375 -4.82 -11.34 26.78
N ARG A 376 -4.76 -11.71 25.49
CA ARG A 376 -3.83 -12.73 25.00
C ARG A 376 -2.49 -12.16 24.52
N LEU A 377 -2.32 -10.83 24.54
CA LEU A 377 -1.09 -10.20 24.02
C LEU A 377 0.16 -10.71 24.73
N GLY A 378 0.16 -10.73 26.06
CA GLY A 378 1.31 -11.18 26.85
C GLY A 378 1.64 -12.67 26.62
N GLU A 379 0.63 -13.52 26.58
CA GLU A 379 0.78 -14.95 26.26
C GLU A 379 1.40 -15.17 24.87
N THR A 380 0.88 -14.47 23.85
CA THR A 380 1.38 -14.59 22.48
C THR A 380 2.82 -14.09 22.36
N ILE A 381 3.17 -12.98 23.01
CA ILE A 381 4.54 -12.46 23.06
C ILE A 381 5.47 -13.50 23.72
N SER A 382 5.08 -14.06 24.89
CA SER A 382 5.89 -15.05 25.59
C SER A 382 6.14 -16.30 24.74
N ALA A 383 5.10 -16.83 24.10
CA ALA A 383 5.21 -17.97 23.19
C ALA A 383 6.13 -17.66 21.98
N ALA A 384 5.99 -16.48 21.39
CA ALA A 384 6.84 -16.03 20.30
C ALA A 384 8.32 -15.92 20.72
N LEU A 385 8.63 -15.31 21.87
CA LEU A 385 9.99 -15.21 22.40
C LEU A 385 10.59 -16.58 22.69
N THR A 386 9.81 -17.51 23.28
CA THR A 386 10.23 -18.89 23.51
C THR A 386 10.57 -19.61 22.22
N ARG A 387 9.73 -19.45 21.17
CA ARG A 387 10.00 -20.04 19.86
C ARG A 387 11.25 -19.44 19.21
N LEU A 388 11.45 -18.15 19.35
CA LEU A 388 12.61 -17.44 18.79
C LEU A 388 13.89 -17.67 19.60
N ALA A 389 13.85 -18.25 20.79
CA ALA A 389 15.01 -18.67 21.53
C ALA A 389 15.73 -19.87 20.86
N ASP A 390 15.00 -20.70 20.11
CA ASP A 390 15.59 -21.73 19.27
C ASP A 390 16.18 -21.11 17.99
N PRO A 391 17.50 -21.23 17.75
CA PRO A 391 18.16 -20.60 16.61
C PRO A 391 17.64 -21.11 15.25
N ALA A 392 17.21 -22.36 15.14
CA ALA A 392 16.71 -22.92 13.87
C ALA A 392 15.33 -22.34 13.54
N GLN A 393 14.42 -22.30 14.54
CA GLN A 393 13.12 -21.68 14.36
C GLN A 393 13.24 -20.16 14.11
N ALA A 394 14.16 -19.48 14.82
CA ALA A 394 14.42 -18.07 14.61
C ALA A 394 14.85 -17.79 13.15
N ARG A 395 15.82 -18.56 12.61
CA ARG A 395 16.23 -18.42 11.21
C ARG A 395 15.07 -18.59 10.24
N THR A 396 14.27 -19.63 10.40
CA THR A 396 13.10 -19.90 9.53
C THR A 396 12.10 -18.73 9.52
N VAL A 397 11.71 -18.24 10.70
CA VAL A 397 10.73 -17.14 10.79
C VAL A 397 11.32 -15.83 10.26
N ARG A 398 12.60 -15.54 10.56
CA ARG A 398 13.29 -14.33 10.10
C ARG A 398 13.45 -14.30 8.56
N ALA A 399 13.83 -15.42 7.96
CA ALA A 399 13.92 -15.56 6.51
C ALA A 399 12.55 -15.37 5.84
N ALA A 400 11.50 -15.98 6.40
CA ALA A 400 10.14 -15.81 5.90
C ALA A 400 9.63 -14.37 6.02
N ALA A 401 9.95 -13.68 7.12
CA ALA A 401 9.62 -12.27 7.33
C ALA A 401 10.28 -11.38 6.28
N ARG A 402 11.58 -11.58 6.02
CA ARG A 402 12.33 -10.84 5.01
C ARG A 402 11.77 -11.08 3.61
N ALA A 403 11.64 -12.33 3.21
CA ALA A 403 11.10 -12.67 1.89
C ALA A 403 9.69 -12.08 1.65
N TRP A 404 8.89 -11.95 2.71
CA TRP A 404 7.59 -11.29 2.62
C TRP A 404 7.73 -9.79 2.39
N ALA A 405 8.60 -9.11 3.13
CA ALA A 405 8.83 -7.67 2.99
C ALA A 405 9.46 -7.31 1.63
N ASP A 406 10.38 -8.13 1.12
CA ASP A 406 11.05 -7.94 -0.18
C ASP A 406 10.06 -7.93 -1.34
N GLY A 407 8.89 -8.56 -1.18
CA GLY A 407 7.81 -8.50 -2.16
C GLY A 407 7.18 -7.12 -2.31
N PHE A 408 7.42 -6.16 -1.42
CA PHE A 408 6.78 -4.84 -1.43
C PHE A 408 7.78 -3.72 -1.72
N SER A 409 7.99 -3.40 -2.99
CA SER A 409 8.86 -2.30 -3.38
C SER A 409 8.06 -1.02 -3.71
N TRP A 410 8.68 0.13 -3.47
CA TRP A 410 8.11 1.41 -3.88
C TRP A 410 8.01 1.55 -5.40
N ASP A 411 8.90 0.89 -6.14
CA ASP A 411 8.90 0.87 -7.61
C ASP A 411 7.65 0.15 -8.14
N THR A 412 7.35 -1.02 -7.58
CA THR A 412 6.11 -1.75 -7.90
C THR A 412 4.86 -0.92 -7.58
N SER A 413 4.84 -0.25 -6.43
CA SER A 413 3.73 0.61 -6.02
C SER A 413 3.54 1.80 -6.98
N ALA A 414 4.64 2.41 -7.43
CA ALA A 414 4.61 3.49 -8.41
C ALA A 414 4.09 2.99 -9.77
N ASP A 415 4.52 1.83 -10.24
CA ASP A 415 4.07 1.25 -11.50
C ASP A 415 2.58 0.85 -11.44
N LEU A 416 2.11 0.30 -10.33
CA LEU A 416 0.68 0.01 -10.13
C LEU A 416 -0.17 1.29 -10.19
N LEU A 417 0.24 2.36 -9.51
CA LEU A 417 -0.47 3.64 -9.55
C LEU A 417 -0.39 4.28 -10.94
N ALA A 418 0.75 4.20 -11.62
CA ALA A 418 0.92 4.67 -12.99
C ALA A 418 -0.01 3.96 -13.97
N GLY A 419 -0.18 2.64 -13.82
CA GLY A 419 -1.12 1.84 -14.60
C GLY A 419 -2.56 2.32 -14.45
N ILE A 420 -2.99 2.67 -13.23
CA ILE A 420 -4.33 3.22 -12.96
C ILE A 420 -4.49 4.58 -13.63
N ILE A 421 -3.51 5.49 -13.46
CA ILE A 421 -3.53 6.84 -14.04
C ILE A 421 -3.58 6.76 -15.56
N ALA A 422 -2.72 5.95 -16.18
CA ALA A 422 -2.67 5.78 -17.63
C ALA A 422 -3.99 5.22 -18.19
N SER A 423 -4.60 4.24 -17.49
CA SER A 423 -5.91 3.70 -17.88
C SER A 423 -7.03 4.75 -17.84
N GLU A 424 -6.99 5.66 -16.87
CA GLU A 424 -7.96 6.77 -16.78
C GLU A 424 -7.72 7.84 -17.86
N LEU A 425 -6.46 8.14 -18.18
CA LEU A 425 -6.10 9.03 -19.30
C LEU A 425 -6.63 8.46 -20.64
N ASP A 426 -6.40 7.18 -20.90
CA ASP A 426 -6.88 6.50 -22.09
C ASP A 426 -8.43 6.49 -22.15
N ARG A 427 -9.10 6.20 -21.04
CA ARG A 427 -10.56 6.21 -20.94
C ARG A 427 -11.16 7.57 -21.28
N LEU A 428 -10.57 8.64 -20.80
CA LEU A 428 -11.04 10.02 -21.04
C LEU A 428 -10.63 10.51 -22.43
N GLY A 429 -9.48 10.08 -22.97
CA GLY A 429 -9.05 10.34 -24.35
C GLY A 429 -9.98 9.70 -25.37
N ASN A 430 -10.27 8.42 -25.21
CA ASN A 430 -11.18 7.67 -26.10
C ASN A 430 -12.62 8.21 -26.05
N ALA A 431 -13.10 8.67 -24.88
CA ALA A 431 -14.42 9.29 -24.76
C ALA A 431 -14.54 10.60 -25.58
N ARG A 432 -13.45 11.30 -25.84
CA ARG A 432 -13.42 12.50 -26.69
C ARG A 432 -13.47 12.15 -28.18
N SER A 433 -12.75 11.10 -28.59
CA SER A 433 -12.72 10.64 -29.99
C SER A 433 -14.06 10.02 -30.42
N ALA A 434 -14.84 9.49 -29.46
CA ALA A 434 -16.16 8.92 -29.70
C ALA A 434 -17.32 9.94 -29.60
N ALA A 435 -17.07 11.19 -29.19
CA ALA A 435 -18.09 12.23 -29.21
C ALA A 435 -18.40 12.59 -30.68
N PRO A 436 -19.67 12.59 -31.12
CA PRO A 436 -20.02 12.99 -32.49
C PRO A 436 -19.48 14.41 -32.72
N ALA A 437 -18.87 14.62 -33.91
CA ALA A 437 -18.51 15.95 -34.36
C ALA A 437 -19.72 16.87 -34.20
N GLY A 438 -19.47 18.04 -33.58
CA GLY A 438 -20.51 19.00 -33.22
C GLY A 438 -21.53 19.25 -34.30
N PRO A 439 -22.72 19.76 -33.95
CA PRO A 439 -23.81 19.90 -34.92
C PRO A 439 -23.40 20.79 -36.07
N GLY A 440 -23.38 20.18 -37.25
CA GLY A 440 -23.37 20.90 -38.53
C GLY A 440 -24.47 21.95 -38.52
N GLU A 441 -24.25 23.02 -39.26
CA GLU A 441 -25.11 24.20 -39.40
C GLU A 441 -26.62 23.91 -39.31
N PRO A 442 -27.38 24.78 -38.63
CA PRO A 442 -28.82 24.59 -38.49
C PRO A 442 -29.51 24.68 -39.85
N PRO A 443 -30.37 23.71 -40.22
CA PRO A 443 -31.16 23.84 -41.40
C PRO A 443 -32.11 25.04 -41.27
N THR A 444 -32.13 25.87 -42.30
CA THR A 444 -33.01 27.00 -42.52
C THR A 444 -34.46 26.64 -42.18
N ARG A 445 -35.05 27.41 -41.26
CA ARG A 445 -36.47 27.34 -40.87
C ARG A 445 -37.40 27.60 -42.05
N THR A 446 -38.05 26.59 -42.59
CA THR A 446 -39.29 26.75 -43.34
C THR A 446 -40.46 26.78 -42.34
N ARG A 447 -41.20 27.88 -42.38
CA ARG A 447 -42.47 28.09 -41.67
C ARG A 447 -43.55 27.13 -42.22
N GLY A 448 -44.14 26.32 -41.32
CA GLY A 448 -45.28 25.46 -41.65
C GLY A 448 -46.18 25.17 -40.48
N ARG A 449 -47.26 25.98 -40.36
CA ARG A 449 -48.63 25.67 -39.93
C ARG A 449 -48.92 24.92 -38.60
N ARG A 450 -49.62 25.63 -37.74
CA ARG A 450 -50.42 25.14 -36.59
C ARG A 450 -51.44 24.09 -36.98
N LEU A 451 -51.70 23.11 -36.13
CA LEU A 451 -53.01 22.51 -35.85
C LEU A 451 -53.02 21.87 -34.45
N THR A 452 -53.85 22.44 -33.62
CA THR A 452 -54.90 22.00 -32.65
C THR A 452 -54.72 20.69 -31.87
N GLY A 453 -54.66 20.77 -30.58
CA GLY A 453 -55.59 20.38 -29.53
C GLY A 453 -55.97 18.89 -29.38
N GLY A 454 -55.62 18.27 -28.27
CA GLY A 454 -56.20 17.05 -27.76
C GLY A 454 -55.75 16.78 -26.29
N PRO A 455 -56.59 16.22 -25.42
CA PRO A 455 -56.52 16.41 -23.99
C PRO A 455 -55.58 15.45 -23.24
N ARG A 456 -55.05 15.93 -22.11
CA ARG A 456 -54.26 15.17 -21.12
C ARG A 456 -55.13 14.12 -20.43
N PRO A 457 -54.62 12.90 -20.18
CA PRO A 457 -55.19 12.03 -19.15
C PRO A 457 -54.49 12.22 -17.79
N ALA A 458 -55.33 12.03 -16.76
CA ALA A 458 -55.15 12.35 -15.37
C ALA A 458 -54.09 11.51 -14.63
N HIS A 459 -53.62 12.11 -13.54
CA HIS A 459 -52.80 11.55 -12.48
C HIS A 459 -53.24 10.17 -11.99
N ARG A 460 -52.29 9.21 -11.95
CA ARG A 460 -52.30 8.07 -11.04
C ARG A 460 -51.07 8.14 -10.15
N ALA A 461 -51.29 8.17 -8.83
CA ALA A 461 -50.28 8.09 -7.79
C ALA A 461 -49.50 6.76 -7.87
N PRO A 462 -48.20 6.76 -7.61
CA PRO A 462 -47.44 5.51 -7.54
C PRO A 462 -47.65 4.87 -6.17
N GLY A 463 -48.18 3.66 -6.18
CA GLY A 463 -48.22 2.77 -5.02
C GLY A 463 -46.80 2.41 -4.58
N ILE A 464 -46.57 2.48 -3.27
CA ILE A 464 -45.32 2.03 -2.60
C ILE A 464 -45.29 0.49 -2.64
N GLY A 465 -44.72 -0.07 -3.68
CA GLY A 465 -44.37 -1.48 -3.76
C GLY A 465 -42.93 -1.65 -3.33
N HIS A 466 -42.70 -2.24 -2.17
CA HIS A 466 -41.40 -2.76 -1.78
C HIS A 466 -40.93 -3.83 -2.81
N ARG A 467 -40.12 -3.43 -3.76
CA ARG A 467 -39.31 -4.39 -4.52
C ARG A 467 -38.09 -4.74 -3.68
N PRO A 468 -37.77 -6.06 -3.47
CA PRO A 468 -36.53 -6.45 -2.84
C PRO A 468 -35.38 -5.88 -3.67
N ALA A 469 -34.41 -5.26 -2.98
CA ALA A 469 -33.20 -4.75 -3.59
C ALA A 469 -32.50 -5.90 -4.32
N ARG A 470 -32.57 -5.92 -5.64
CA ARG A 470 -31.70 -6.78 -6.45
C ARG A 470 -30.28 -6.31 -6.16
N ASP A 471 -29.50 -7.17 -5.53
CA ASP A 471 -28.06 -7.05 -5.34
C ASP A 471 -27.40 -6.99 -6.74
N ARG A 472 -27.37 -5.80 -7.31
CA ARG A 472 -26.63 -5.52 -8.53
C ARG A 472 -25.17 -5.34 -8.10
N ARG A 473 -24.46 -6.44 -7.90
CA ARG A 473 -23.00 -6.43 -7.85
C ARG A 473 -22.52 -5.73 -9.12
N ARG A 474 -21.88 -4.59 -8.94
CA ARG A 474 -21.33 -3.84 -10.08
C ARG A 474 -20.18 -4.65 -10.67
N PRO A 475 -20.02 -4.72 -11.99
CA PRO A 475 -18.92 -5.43 -12.64
C PRO A 475 -17.54 -5.07 -12.08
N ASP A 476 -17.37 -3.81 -11.66
CA ASP A 476 -16.10 -3.27 -11.13
C ASP A 476 -15.71 -3.82 -9.74
N ASP A 477 -16.61 -4.53 -9.05
CA ASP A 477 -16.34 -5.14 -7.74
C ASP A 477 -15.84 -6.59 -7.86
N GLN A 478 -15.96 -7.19 -9.03
CA GLN A 478 -15.50 -8.56 -9.24
C GLN A 478 -14.00 -8.59 -9.46
N LEU A 479 -13.35 -9.47 -8.71
CA LEU A 479 -11.97 -9.87 -8.90
C LEU A 479 -11.95 -11.34 -9.20
N THR A 480 -11.42 -11.70 -10.36
CA THR A 480 -11.35 -13.11 -10.77
C THR A 480 -9.89 -13.49 -10.96
N LEU A 481 -9.47 -14.54 -10.27
CA LEU A 481 -8.19 -15.20 -10.46
C LEU A 481 -8.34 -16.34 -11.44
N VAL A 482 -7.42 -16.42 -12.40
CA VAL A 482 -7.34 -17.53 -13.35
C VAL A 482 -5.90 -18.01 -13.44
N GLU A 483 -5.69 -19.28 -13.16
CA GLU A 483 -4.40 -19.95 -13.31
C GLU A 483 -4.29 -20.55 -14.71
N PHE A 484 -3.10 -20.52 -15.29
CA PHE A 484 -2.78 -21.12 -16.59
C PHE A 484 -1.33 -21.53 -16.68
N ASP A 485 -1.05 -22.51 -17.52
CA ASP A 485 0.31 -22.99 -17.74
C ASP A 485 0.86 -22.44 -19.07
N LEU A 486 2.13 -22.06 -19.07
CA LEU A 486 2.88 -21.63 -20.24
C LEU A 486 4.13 -22.47 -20.40
N ALA A 487 4.51 -22.80 -21.65
CA ALA A 487 5.83 -23.32 -21.91
C ALA A 487 6.92 -22.28 -21.53
N ALA A 488 8.07 -22.72 -21.06
CA ALA A 488 9.15 -21.83 -20.62
C ALA A 488 9.60 -20.84 -21.71
N SER A 489 9.48 -21.26 -22.98
CA SER A 489 9.82 -20.46 -24.16
C SER A 489 8.65 -19.60 -24.70
N ALA A 490 7.45 -19.67 -24.10
CA ALA A 490 6.29 -18.96 -24.60
C ALA A 490 6.28 -17.49 -24.19
N ASP A 491 5.81 -16.64 -25.10
CA ASP A 491 5.58 -15.23 -24.80
C ASP A 491 4.46 -15.04 -23.78
N LEU A 492 4.70 -14.16 -22.78
CA LEU A 492 3.69 -13.82 -21.79
C LEU A 492 2.53 -13.02 -22.38
N PRO A 493 1.29 -13.24 -21.90
CA PRO A 493 0.14 -12.52 -22.38
C PRO A 493 0.19 -11.05 -21.98
N VAL A 494 -0.08 -10.14 -22.92
CA VAL A 494 -0.30 -8.72 -22.63
C VAL A 494 -1.70 -8.58 -22.03
N LEU A 495 -1.77 -8.25 -20.74
CA LEU A 495 -3.00 -7.95 -20.01
C LEU A 495 -3.36 -6.45 -20.10
N ARG A 496 -4.54 -6.07 -19.61
CA ARG A 496 -4.85 -4.65 -19.40
C ARG A 496 -3.90 -4.07 -18.35
N ARG A 497 -3.62 -2.76 -18.41
CA ARG A 497 -2.69 -2.09 -17.44
C ARG A 497 -3.08 -2.22 -15.97
N THR A 498 -4.34 -2.53 -15.70
CA THR A 498 -4.87 -2.73 -14.33
C THR A 498 -4.98 -4.19 -13.91
N ASP A 499 -4.81 -5.13 -14.83
CA ASP A 499 -4.83 -6.56 -14.49
C ASP A 499 -3.40 -7.00 -14.10
N LEU A 500 -3.29 -7.87 -13.11
CA LEU A 500 -2.01 -8.34 -12.59
C LEU A 500 -1.72 -9.74 -13.10
N LEU A 501 -0.47 -9.98 -13.47
CA LEU A 501 0.06 -11.29 -13.84
C LEU A 501 1.16 -11.64 -12.82
N PHE A 502 1.19 -12.86 -12.33
CA PHE A 502 2.24 -13.34 -11.44
C PHE A 502 2.47 -14.84 -11.62
N GLU A 503 3.70 -15.26 -11.34
CA GLU A 503 4.07 -16.67 -11.39
C GLU A 503 3.73 -17.36 -10.08
N LEU A 504 3.16 -18.57 -10.18
CA LEU A 504 2.87 -19.41 -9.02
C LEU A 504 4.09 -20.29 -8.74
N THR A 505 4.73 -20.09 -7.61
CA THR A 505 5.79 -21.01 -7.14
C THR A 505 5.21 -22.40 -6.95
N PRO A 506 5.85 -23.48 -7.41
CA PRO A 506 5.39 -24.84 -7.14
C PRO A 506 5.23 -25.03 -5.62
N ARG A 507 4.05 -25.44 -5.17
CA ARG A 507 3.88 -25.88 -3.79
C ARG A 507 4.74 -27.12 -3.61
N SER A 508 5.76 -27.07 -2.74
CA SER A 508 6.39 -28.25 -2.19
C SER A 508 5.31 -29.02 -1.42
N GLU A 509 4.92 -30.19 -1.91
CA GLU A 509 4.05 -31.09 -1.16
C GLU A 509 4.76 -31.50 0.13
N PRO A 510 4.12 -31.43 1.30
CA PRO A 510 4.70 -31.96 2.52
C PRO A 510 4.66 -33.48 2.44
N GLY A 511 5.82 -34.10 2.14
CA GLY A 511 5.96 -35.57 2.24
C GLY A 511 6.65 -36.25 1.05
N SER A 512 7.85 -35.83 0.66
CA SER A 512 8.79 -36.71 -0.06
C SER A 512 10.21 -36.49 0.41
N ASP A 513 10.50 -36.91 1.63
CA ASP A 513 11.86 -37.27 2.02
C ASP A 513 12.17 -38.60 1.33
N THR A 514 12.93 -38.56 0.24
CA THR A 514 13.94 -39.56 -0.17
C THR A 514 14.47 -39.17 -1.54
N ALA A 515 15.69 -38.64 -1.58
CA ALA A 515 16.76 -39.15 -2.44
C ALA A 515 17.94 -38.18 -2.47
N THR A 516 19.00 -38.57 -1.76
CA THR A 516 20.38 -38.17 -2.03
C THR A 516 20.76 -38.54 -3.47
N GLY A 517 21.06 -37.55 -4.27
CA GLY A 517 21.59 -37.76 -5.62
C GLY A 517 22.22 -36.48 -6.15
N THR A 518 23.56 -36.44 -6.05
CA THR A 518 24.41 -35.50 -6.78
C THR A 518 24.17 -35.62 -8.28
N ALA A 519 23.61 -34.60 -8.90
CA ALA A 519 23.55 -34.49 -10.35
C ALA A 519 23.99 -33.10 -10.77
N THR A 520 25.17 -33.06 -11.37
CA THR A 520 25.66 -32.00 -12.24
C THR A 520 24.80 -32.01 -13.50
N GLU A 521 23.87 -31.08 -13.65
CA GLU A 521 23.08 -30.95 -14.88
C GLU A 521 23.50 -29.71 -15.66
N THR A 522 24.03 -29.96 -16.83
CA THR A 522 24.15 -29.05 -17.96
C THR A 522 22.72 -28.69 -18.42
N ALA A 523 22.37 -27.39 -18.39
CA ALA A 523 21.08 -26.89 -18.83
C ALA A 523 20.85 -27.15 -20.31
N THR A 524 19.96 -28.10 -20.65
CA THR A 524 19.30 -28.20 -21.93
C THR A 524 17.84 -27.76 -21.73
N ASP A 525 17.36 -26.93 -22.66
CA ASP A 525 16.02 -26.39 -22.74
C ASP A 525 14.99 -27.53 -22.90
N ASP A 526 14.49 -28.06 -21.79
CA ASP A 526 13.69 -29.27 -21.74
C ASP A 526 12.27 -28.91 -21.24
N GLY A 527 11.37 -28.62 -22.18
CA GLY A 527 9.92 -28.73 -22.09
C GLY A 527 9.16 -28.36 -20.80
N ARG A 528 9.78 -27.64 -19.85
CA ARG A 528 9.19 -27.29 -18.56
C ARG A 528 8.09 -26.25 -18.76
N THR A 529 6.91 -26.56 -18.27
CA THR A 529 5.81 -25.60 -18.18
C THR A 529 5.91 -24.81 -16.87
N ARG A 530 5.78 -23.49 -16.97
CA ARG A 530 5.67 -22.58 -15.81
C ARG A 530 4.19 -22.28 -15.56
N ARG A 531 3.80 -22.21 -14.30
CA ARG A 531 2.41 -21.90 -13.91
C ARG A 531 2.29 -20.45 -13.51
N PHE A 532 1.33 -19.78 -14.13
CA PHE A 532 1.01 -18.38 -13.90
C PHE A 532 -0.42 -18.21 -13.41
N ALA A 533 -0.68 -17.11 -12.73
CA ALA A 533 -2.02 -16.66 -12.45
C ALA A 533 -2.22 -15.24 -12.97
N ALA A 534 -3.40 -14.96 -13.49
CA ALA A 534 -3.84 -13.63 -13.89
C ALA A 534 -5.01 -13.18 -13.02
N LEU A 535 -4.91 -11.99 -12.47
CA LEU A 535 -5.94 -11.37 -11.66
C LEU A 535 -6.62 -10.26 -12.46
N PHE A 536 -7.89 -10.45 -12.75
CA PHE A 536 -8.70 -9.56 -13.58
C PHE A 536 -9.60 -8.69 -12.72
N TYR A 537 -9.42 -7.38 -12.80
CA TYR A 537 -10.33 -6.41 -12.17
C TYR A 537 -11.58 -6.20 -13.03
N GLY A 538 -12.76 -6.25 -12.39
CA GLY A 538 -14.05 -6.01 -13.05
C GLY A 538 -14.50 -7.10 -14.03
N ALA A 539 -13.93 -8.30 -13.97
CA ALA A 539 -14.34 -9.45 -14.77
C ALA A 539 -14.96 -10.55 -13.92
N ASP A 540 -16.08 -11.11 -14.36
CA ASP A 540 -16.59 -12.37 -13.84
C ASP A 540 -15.82 -13.56 -14.47
N ASN A 541 -16.14 -14.77 -14.00
CA ASN A 541 -15.48 -15.98 -14.47
C ASN A 541 -15.54 -16.16 -15.99
N THR A 542 -16.63 -15.72 -16.63
CA THR A 542 -16.81 -15.78 -18.09
C THR A 542 -15.96 -14.74 -18.80
N GLY A 543 -15.94 -13.51 -18.29
CA GLY A 543 -15.12 -12.42 -18.80
C GLY A 543 -13.62 -12.71 -18.72
N ALA A 544 -13.16 -13.25 -17.59
CA ALA A 544 -11.77 -13.64 -17.38
C ALA A 544 -11.33 -14.77 -18.34
N ARG A 545 -12.15 -15.83 -18.50
CA ARG A 545 -11.91 -16.89 -19.49
C ARG A 545 -11.83 -16.35 -20.91
N THR A 546 -12.76 -15.46 -21.27
CA THR A 546 -12.78 -14.83 -22.60
C THR A 546 -11.54 -13.98 -22.84
N ALA A 547 -11.07 -13.27 -21.82
CA ALA A 547 -9.85 -12.45 -21.89
C ALA A 547 -8.60 -13.31 -22.15
N LEU A 548 -8.48 -14.48 -21.51
CA LEU A 548 -7.39 -15.43 -21.76
C LEU A 548 -7.53 -16.12 -23.13
N ALA A 549 -8.74 -16.57 -23.48
CA ALA A 549 -8.99 -17.25 -24.76
C ALA A 549 -8.63 -16.38 -25.98
N ARG A 550 -8.90 -15.07 -25.92
CA ARG A 550 -8.49 -14.11 -26.97
C ARG A 550 -6.97 -14.02 -27.13
N ARG A 551 -6.20 -14.52 -26.18
CA ARG A 551 -4.73 -14.58 -26.17
C ARG A 551 -4.18 -15.98 -26.41
N GLY A 552 -5.05 -16.90 -26.83
CA GLY A 552 -4.68 -18.30 -27.09
C GLY A 552 -4.42 -19.14 -25.85
N LEU A 553 -4.72 -18.62 -24.64
CA LEU A 553 -4.46 -19.28 -23.39
C LEU A 553 -5.67 -20.07 -22.89
N ARG A 554 -5.42 -21.23 -22.30
CA ARG A 554 -6.44 -22.06 -21.65
C ARG A 554 -6.24 -22.02 -20.13
N PRO A 555 -7.29 -21.78 -19.33
CA PRO A 555 -7.20 -21.89 -17.88
C PRO A 555 -6.76 -23.30 -17.45
N ALA A 556 -5.79 -23.40 -16.56
CA ALA A 556 -5.36 -24.66 -15.92
C ALA A 556 -6.35 -25.09 -14.82
N SER A 557 -7.05 -24.12 -14.22
CA SER A 557 -8.09 -24.35 -13.21
C SER A 557 -9.37 -23.57 -13.54
N ARG A 558 -10.47 -23.83 -12.83
CA ARG A 558 -11.68 -23.00 -12.95
C ARG A 558 -11.40 -21.60 -12.42
N PRO A 559 -11.74 -20.53 -13.17
CA PRO A 559 -11.68 -19.17 -12.65
C PRO A 559 -12.47 -19.06 -11.34
N ARG A 560 -11.89 -18.44 -10.33
CA ARG A 560 -12.50 -18.25 -9.01
C ARG A 560 -12.45 -16.78 -8.58
N PRO A 561 -13.32 -16.35 -7.66
CA PRO A 561 -13.14 -15.04 -7.01
C PRO A 561 -11.76 -14.99 -6.32
N ALA A 562 -11.05 -13.88 -6.51
CA ALA A 562 -9.78 -13.66 -5.85
C ALA A 562 -9.99 -13.27 -4.37
N THR A 563 -9.11 -13.76 -3.50
CA THR A 563 -9.06 -13.42 -2.08
C THR A 563 -8.19 -12.17 -1.83
N GLY A 564 -8.19 -11.66 -0.60
CA GLY A 564 -7.26 -10.61 -0.17
C GLY A 564 -5.79 -11.07 -0.26
N GLU A 565 -5.52 -12.34 0.03
CA GLU A 565 -4.18 -12.92 -0.08
C GLU A 565 -3.72 -13.00 -1.55
N ASP A 566 -4.58 -13.43 -2.47
CA ASP A 566 -4.27 -13.43 -3.91
C ASP A 566 -3.89 -12.02 -4.40
N LEU A 567 -4.60 -10.99 -3.91
CA LEU A 567 -4.30 -9.59 -4.23
C LEU A 567 -2.92 -9.16 -3.74
N LEU A 568 -2.56 -9.54 -2.51
CA LEU A 568 -1.26 -9.19 -1.92
C LEU A 568 -0.13 -9.90 -2.65
N VAL A 569 -0.26 -11.19 -2.93
CA VAL A 569 0.74 -11.95 -3.69
C VAL A 569 0.91 -11.37 -5.09
N ALA A 570 -0.18 -11.05 -5.79
CA ALA A 570 -0.13 -10.44 -7.11
C ALA A 570 0.50 -9.03 -7.09
N ALA A 571 0.29 -8.26 -6.05
CA ALA A 571 0.84 -6.91 -5.91
C ALA A 571 2.31 -6.93 -5.43
N ALA A 572 2.70 -7.95 -4.65
CA ALA A 572 4.05 -8.14 -4.17
C ALA A 572 5.01 -8.61 -5.28
N HIS A 573 4.49 -9.48 -6.17
CA HIS A 573 5.30 -10.12 -7.21
C HIS A 573 4.62 -10.00 -8.58
N PRO A 574 4.31 -8.78 -9.05
CA PRO A 574 3.78 -8.61 -10.40
C PRO A 574 4.86 -9.04 -11.38
N TYR A 575 4.49 -9.92 -12.30
CA TYR A 575 5.42 -10.29 -13.36
C TYR A 575 5.64 -9.07 -14.27
N THR A 576 6.80 -8.45 -14.16
CA THR A 576 7.29 -7.44 -15.10
C THR A 576 8.18 -8.17 -16.11
N ARG A 577 7.98 -7.90 -17.41
CA ARG A 577 8.96 -8.33 -18.42
C ARG A 577 10.24 -7.54 -18.17
N ASP A 578 11.29 -8.24 -17.78
CA ASP A 578 12.65 -7.73 -17.85
C ASP A 578 13.10 -7.64 -19.32
#